data_f954cb9690753faef92c34d2ae470a6e
#
_entry.id   f954cb9690753faef92c34d2ae470a6e
#
_cell.length_a   1.000
_cell.length_b   1.000
_cell.length_c   1.000
_cell.angle_alpha   90.00
_cell.angle_beta   90.00
_cell.angle_gamma   90.00
#
_symmetry.space_group_name_H-M   'P 1'
#
loop_
_entity.id
_entity.type
_entity.pdbx_description
1 polymer ?
#
loop_
_entity_poly.entity_id
_entity_poly.type
_entity_poly.pdbx_seq_one_letter_code
_entity_poly.pdbx_strand_id
1 'polypeptide(L)'
;ERIRVAITQELGIQNGETTEDGMFTLNEVACLGCCSLAPVMMINGDTYGNLTPEKTVKILRELRSRESGNGIRLLVGQGSCGVSAGAARVAKVLAGHMAATDSFTVEKTGCIGMCYLEPIVDIYEGDKFLHRLVRVNEADALPLVEAVRKKDLSKLEPLFISDEDARFLKKQKRVAMGHCGIIDPTSIDDYIRHDGYKALDKALQMTPE
;
A
#
# COMPACT_ATOMS: atom_id res chain seq x y z
N GLU A 1 -10.23 -15.43 19.63
CA GLU A 1 -10.74 -14.40 20.54
C GLU A 1 -10.02 -13.05 20.31
N ARG A 2 -8.68 -12.97 20.44
CA ARG A 2 -7.91 -11.70 20.30
C ARG A 2 -8.09 -11.01 18.96
N ILE A 3 -8.14 -11.77 17.87
CA ILE A 3 -8.35 -11.22 16.51
C ILE A 3 -9.75 -10.62 16.38
N ARG A 4 -10.78 -11.32 16.87
CA ARG A 4 -12.15 -10.82 16.88
C ARG A 4 -12.24 -9.49 17.61
N VAL A 5 -11.68 -9.41 18.81
CA VAL A 5 -11.66 -8.17 19.59
C VAL A 5 -10.98 -7.03 18.81
N ALA A 6 -9.85 -7.31 18.16
CA ALA A 6 -9.17 -6.30 17.33
C ALA A 6 -10.03 -5.82 16.16
N ILE A 7 -10.75 -6.72 15.49
CA ILE A 7 -11.66 -6.38 14.38
C ILE A 7 -12.83 -5.52 14.90
N THR A 8 -13.52 -5.98 15.96
CA THR A 8 -14.68 -5.25 16.51
C THR A 8 -14.30 -3.88 17.05
N GLN A 9 -13.14 -3.74 17.66
CA GLN A 9 -12.64 -2.43 18.13
C GLN A 9 -12.26 -1.50 16.98
N GLU A 10 -11.60 -2.02 15.93
CA GLU A 10 -11.18 -1.20 14.79
C GLU A 10 -12.34 -0.76 13.91
N LEU A 11 -13.31 -1.65 13.67
CA LEU A 11 -14.45 -1.37 12.80
C LEU A 11 -15.64 -0.76 13.52
N GLY A 12 -15.72 -0.88 14.85
CA GLY A 12 -16.85 -0.40 15.64
C GLY A 12 -18.15 -1.18 15.45
N ILE A 13 -18.09 -2.42 14.94
CA ILE A 13 -19.24 -3.27 14.63
C ILE A 13 -19.16 -4.63 15.33
N GLN A 14 -20.30 -5.27 15.48
CA GLN A 14 -20.44 -6.62 16.03
C GLN A 14 -20.67 -7.66 14.90
N ASN A 15 -20.66 -8.95 15.28
CA ASN A 15 -20.95 -10.03 14.34
C ASN A 15 -22.32 -9.84 13.66
N GLY A 16 -22.36 -9.90 12.34
CA GLY A 16 -23.52 -9.67 11.49
C GLY A 16 -23.80 -8.21 11.15
N GLU A 17 -23.03 -7.26 11.68
CA GLU A 17 -23.20 -5.84 11.40
C GLU A 17 -22.29 -5.36 10.26
N THR A 18 -22.69 -4.24 9.66
CA THR A 18 -21.97 -3.53 8.61
C THR A 18 -21.56 -2.14 9.14
N THR A 19 -20.35 -1.69 8.79
CA THR A 19 -19.87 -0.34 9.11
C THR A 19 -20.77 0.74 8.52
N GLU A 20 -20.86 1.92 9.13
CA GLU A 20 -21.73 3.03 8.67
C GLU A 20 -21.39 3.47 7.24
N ASP A 21 -20.12 3.35 6.82
CA ASP A 21 -19.65 3.63 5.46
C ASP A 21 -20.00 2.52 4.46
N GLY A 22 -20.64 1.41 4.90
CA GLY A 22 -21.02 0.26 4.09
C GLY A 22 -19.85 -0.60 3.61
N MET A 23 -18.63 -0.32 4.05
CA MET A 23 -17.42 -0.90 3.51
C MET A 23 -17.11 -2.31 4.04
N PHE A 24 -17.38 -2.56 5.32
CA PHE A 24 -17.11 -3.85 5.96
C PHE A 24 -18.36 -4.43 6.62
N THR A 25 -18.60 -5.72 6.37
CA THR A 25 -19.57 -6.53 7.12
C THR A 25 -18.81 -7.61 7.87
N LEU A 26 -18.96 -7.71 9.18
CA LEU A 26 -18.30 -8.73 10.00
C LEU A 26 -19.18 -9.96 10.12
N ASN A 27 -18.68 -11.10 9.67
CA ASN A 27 -19.31 -12.40 9.85
C ASN A 27 -18.36 -13.38 10.56
N GLU A 28 -18.75 -13.86 11.73
CA GLU A 28 -18.02 -14.92 12.43
C GLU A 28 -18.47 -16.29 11.92
N VAL A 29 -17.53 -17.11 11.52
CA VAL A 29 -17.79 -18.45 11.00
C VAL A 29 -17.08 -19.50 11.84
N ALA A 30 -17.65 -20.68 11.94
CA ALA A 30 -17.11 -21.77 12.74
C ALA A 30 -15.77 -22.29 12.20
N CYS A 31 -15.59 -22.33 10.88
CA CYS A 31 -14.37 -22.79 10.22
C CYS A 31 -14.26 -22.24 8.80
N LEU A 32 -13.03 -21.79 8.44
CA LEU A 32 -12.67 -21.39 7.07
C LEU A 32 -11.90 -22.47 6.30
N GLY A 33 -11.65 -23.64 6.90
CA GLY A 33 -10.88 -24.70 6.27
C GLY A 33 -9.37 -24.48 6.21
N CYS A 34 -8.86 -23.38 6.79
CA CYS A 34 -7.47 -22.93 6.69
C CYS A 34 -6.71 -23.11 8.03
N CYS A 35 -6.84 -24.28 8.68
CA CYS A 35 -6.32 -24.53 10.04
C CYS A 35 -4.81 -24.30 10.19
N SER A 36 -4.01 -24.62 9.16
CA SER A 36 -2.56 -24.37 9.15
C SER A 36 -2.16 -22.89 9.17
N LEU A 37 -3.10 -22.00 8.81
CA LEU A 37 -2.90 -20.55 8.77
C LEU A 37 -3.51 -19.83 9.99
N ALA A 38 -4.07 -20.57 10.94
CA ALA A 38 -4.75 -19.96 12.09
C ALA A 38 -3.80 -19.09 12.96
N PRO A 39 -4.27 -17.97 13.53
CA PRO A 39 -5.59 -17.35 13.32
C PRO A 39 -5.75 -16.79 11.90
N VAL A 40 -6.96 -16.91 11.34
CA VAL A 40 -7.24 -16.57 9.94
C VAL A 40 -8.52 -15.73 9.83
N MET A 41 -8.53 -14.80 8.87
CA MET A 41 -9.75 -14.13 8.39
C MET A 41 -9.80 -14.20 6.86
N MET A 42 -10.98 -14.05 6.31
CA MET A 42 -11.22 -13.96 4.87
C MET A 42 -11.94 -12.65 4.57
N ILE A 43 -11.46 -11.91 3.57
CA ILE A 43 -12.07 -10.66 3.12
C ILE A 43 -12.23 -10.76 1.60
N ASN A 44 -13.46 -10.66 1.09
CA ASN A 44 -13.79 -10.74 -0.34
C ASN A 44 -13.21 -11.96 -1.07
N GLY A 45 -13.04 -13.10 -0.36
CA GLY A 45 -12.44 -14.32 -0.90
C GLY A 45 -10.93 -14.47 -0.63
N ASP A 46 -10.23 -13.39 -0.27
CA ASP A 46 -8.80 -13.44 0.07
C ASP A 46 -8.60 -13.93 1.50
N THR A 47 -7.65 -14.85 1.69
CA THR A 47 -7.36 -15.47 2.98
C THR A 47 -6.12 -14.84 3.63
N TYR A 48 -6.29 -14.29 4.81
CA TYR A 48 -5.23 -13.69 5.62
C TYR A 48 -4.94 -14.57 6.83
N GLY A 49 -3.77 -15.19 6.85
CA GLY A 49 -3.36 -16.13 7.89
C GLY A 49 -2.26 -15.63 8.82
N ASN A 50 -1.99 -16.42 9.88
CA ASN A 50 -1.00 -16.12 10.91
C ASN A 50 -1.19 -14.70 11.47
N LEU A 51 -2.44 -14.39 11.83
CA LEU A 51 -2.84 -13.04 12.26
C LEU A 51 -2.38 -12.75 13.68
N THR A 52 -1.94 -11.51 13.88
CA THR A 52 -1.87 -10.85 15.19
C THR A 52 -2.88 -9.70 15.23
N PRO A 53 -3.28 -9.20 16.42
CA PRO A 53 -4.15 -8.04 16.51
C PRO A 53 -3.63 -6.85 15.68
N GLU A 54 -2.34 -6.55 15.76
CA GLU A 54 -1.68 -5.44 15.05
C GLU A 54 -1.73 -5.64 13.53
N LYS A 55 -1.40 -6.87 13.07
CA LYS A 55 -1.47 -7.23 11.64
C LYS A 55 -2.90 -7.12 11.11
N THR A 56 -3.89 -7.55 11.91
CA THR A 56 -5.31 -7.47 11.54
C THR A 56 -5.76 -6.03 11.35
N VAL A 57 -5.48 -5.16 12.32
CA VAL A 57 -5.80 -3.74 12.26
C VAL A 57 -5.13 -3.07 11.06
N LYS A 58 -3.86 -3.39 10.81
CA LYS A 58 -3.13 -2.88 9.65
C LYS A 58 -3.81 -3.25 8.34
N ILE A 59 -4.18 -4.52 8.13
CA ILE A 59 -4.88 -5.00 6.93
C ILE A 59 -6.21 -4.25 6.74
N LEU A 60 -7.02 -4.12 7.79
CA LEU A 60 -8.30 -3.43 7.71
C LEU A 60 -8.15 -1.94 7.33
N ARG A 61 -7.15 -1.26 7.87
CA ARG A 61 -6.86 0.14 7.54
C ARG A 61 -6.36 0.31 6.10
N GLU A 62 -5.48 -0.58 5.65
CA GLU A 62 -4.99 -0.58 4.27
C GLU A 62 -6.15 -0.78 3.27
N LEU A 63 -7.06 -1.70 3.55
CA LEU A 63 -8.24 -1.92 2.72
C LEU A 63 -9.18 -0.71 2.74
N ARG A 64 -9.46 -0.15 3.93
CA ARG A 64 -10.29 1.05 4.05
C ARG A 64 -9.72 2.23 3.28
N SER A 65 -8.41 2.47 3.37
CA SER A 65 -7.76 3.58 2.65
C SER A 65 -7.75 3.39 1.13
N ARG A 66 -7.67 2.15 0.67
CA ARG A 66 -7.71 1.81 -0.76
C ARG A 66 -9.09 1.97 -1.36
N GLU A 67 -10.14 1.54 -0.67
CA GLU A 67 -11.52 1.58 -1.20
C GLU A 67 -12.20 2.94 -1.01
N SER A 68 -11.87 3.69 0.06
CA SER A 68 -12.44 5.04 0.26
C SER A 68 -11.99 6.07 -0.77
N GLY A 69 -11.00 5.75 -1.60
CA GLY A 69 -10.48 6.65 -2.64
C GLY A 69 -9.93 8.00 -2.13
N ASN A 70 -10.00 8.24 -0.83
CA ASN A 70 -9.67 9.50 -0.17
C ASN A 70 -8.46 9.44 0.78
N GLY A 71 -7.86 8.27 0.99
CA GLY A 71 -6.68 8.11 1.85
C GLY A 71 -5.39 8.56 1.15
N ILE A 72 -4.47 9.18 1.91
CA ILE A 72 -3.11 9.42 1.43
C ILE A 72 -2.32 8.12 1.48
N ARG A 73 -1.63 7.79 0.40
CA ARG A 73 -0.74 6.64 0.27
C ARG A 73 0.68 7.12 0.05
N LEU A 74 1.60 6.65 0.88
CA LEU A 74 3.04 6.91 0.75
C LEU A 74 3.70 5.65 0.19
N LEU A 75 4.00 5.65 -1.10
CA LEU A 75 4.64 4.53 -1.79
C LEU A 75 6.16 4.70 -1.74
N VAL A 76 6.83 3.83 -1.02
CA VAL A 76 8.29 3.86 -0.86
C VAL A 76 8.94 2.88 -1.84
N GLY A 77 9.80 3.37 -2.72
CA GLY A 77 10.57 2.59 -3.68
C GLY A 77 11.56 1.66 -2.97
N GLN A 78 11.29 0.35 -2.98
CA GLN A 78 12.14 -0.66 -2.34
C GLN A 78 12.71 -1.67 -3.33
N GLY A 79 13.03 -1.23 -4.54
CA GLY A 79 13.92 -1.97 -5.45
C GLY A 79 15.36 -2.03 -4.89
N SER A 80 16.24 -2.81 -5.51
CA SER A 80 17.61 -3.02 -5.02
C SER A 80 18.36 -1.70 -4.77
N CYS A 81 18.24 -0.72 -5.66
CA CYS A 81 18.87 0.59 -5.51
C CYS A 81 18.27 1.39 -4.34
N GLY A 82 16.94 1.37 -4.19
CA GLY A 82 16.24 2.04 -3.10
C GLY A 82 16.63 1.46 -1.74
N VAL A 83 16.66 0.12 -1.62
CA VAL A 83 17.09 -0.56 -0.38
C VAL A 83 18.54 -0.20 -0.05
N SER A 84 19.44 -0.21 -1.04
CA SER A 84 20.85 0.17 -0.86
C SER A 84 21.00 1.65 -0.45
N ALA A 85 20.14 2.53 -0.95
CA ALA A 85 20.11 3.95 -0.58
C ALA A 85 19.44 4.21 0.78
N GLY A 86 18.79 3.21 1.39
CA GLY A 86 18.18 3.34 2.72
C GLY A 86 16.66 3.39 2.74
N ALA A 87 15.98 3.16 1.62
CA ALA A 87 14.51 3.23 1.52
C ALA A 87 13.77 2.33 2.54
N ALA A 88 14.32 1.15 2.85
CA ALA A 88 13.73 0.26 3.85
C ALA A 88 13.75 0.88 5.26
N ARG A 89 14.78 1.66 5.61
CA ARG A 89 14.85 2.39 6.88
C ARG A 89 13.86 3.55 6.89
N VAL A 90 13.78 4.32 5.81
CA VAL A 90 12.78 5.39 5.63
C VAL A 90 11.37 4.84 5.80
N ALA A 91 11.02 3.75 5.13
CA ALA A 91 9.70 3.11 5.25
C ALA A 91 9.41 2.68 6.70
N LYS A 92 10.40 2.09 7.39
CA LYS A 92 10.26 1.66 8.79
C LYS A 92 10.01 2.86 9.72
N VAL A 93 10.74 3.97 9.54
CA VAL A 93 10.57 5.18 10.35
C VAL A 93 9.23 5.84 10.07
N LEU A 94 8.83 5.97 8.79
CA LEU A 94 7.48 6.45 8.40
C LEU A 94 6.38 5.63 9.08
N ALA A 95 6.45 4.29 8.97
CA ALA A 95 5.48 3.40 9.61
C ALA A 95 5.49 3.52 11.14
N GLY A 96 6.66 3.77 11.75
CA GLY A 96 6.79 3.98 13.20
C GLY A 96 6.16 5.28 13.70
N HIS A 97 6.00 6.28 12.84
CA HIS A 97 5.32 7.54 13.17
C HIS A 97 3.81 7.50 12.90
N MET A 98 3.28 6.41 12.30
CA MET A 98 1.84 6.28 12.09
C MET A 98 1.11 6.10 13.43
N ALA A 99 0.13 6.96 13.69
CA ALA A 99 -0.80 6.80 14.78
C ALA A 99 -2.03 5.98 14.36
N ALA A 100 -2.74 5.43 15.34
CA ALA A 100 -3.97 4.68 15.10
C ALA A 100 -5.07 5.49 14.38
N THR A 101 -5.02 6.81 14.50
CA THR A 101 -6.00 7.76 13.94
C THR A 101 -5.58 8.33 12.58
N ASP A 102 -4.43 7.94 12.05
CA ASP A 102 -3.96 8.47 10.77
C ASP A 102 -4.74 7.87 9.60
N SER A 103 -5.11 8.74 8.66
CA SER A 103 -5.79 8.39 7.41
C SER A 103 -4.84 8.18 6.24
N PHE A 104 -3.56 7.85 6.48
CA PHE A 104 -2.60 7.54 5.44
C PHE A 104 -1.98 6.15 5.64
N THR A 105 -1.45 5.58 4.56
CA THR A 105 -0.73 4.29 4.57
C THR A 105 0.70 4.47 4.08
N VAL A 106 1.60 3.59 4.54
CA VAL A 106 2.96 3.45 4.02
C VAL A 106 3.05 2.11 3.29
N GLU A 107 3.22 2.18 1.99
CA GLU A 107 3.23 1.02 1.10
C GLU A 107 4.60 0.87 0.43
N LYS A 108 4.89 -0.35 0.00
CA LYS A 108 6.11 -0.67 -0.72
C LYS A 108 5.82 -0.73 -2.22
N THR A 109 6.76 -0.24 -3.02
CA THR A 109 6.70 -0.41 -4.48
C THR A 109 8.06 -0.73 -5.08
N GLY A 110 8.08 -1.10 -6.35
CA GLY A 110 9.30 -1.40 -7.10
C GLY A 110 10.05 -0.15 -7.56
N CYS A 111 11.19 -0.36 -8.22
CA CYS A 111 12.02 0.70 -8.76
C CYS A 111 11.38 1.32 -10.02
N ILE A 112 11.37 2.64 -10.08
CA ILE A 112 10.89 3.40 -11.26
C ILE A 112 11.96 3.66 -12.32
N GLY A 113 13.20 3.21 -12.10
CA GLY A 113 14.32 3.40 -13.02
C GLY A 113 15.15 4.69 -12.78
N MET A 114 14.85 5.46 -11.74
CA MET A 114 15.55 6.71 -11.38
C MET A 114 16.47 6.48 -10.17
N CYS A 115 17.35 5.48 -10.25
CA CYS A 115 18.16 5.01 -9.11
C CYS A 115 19.00 6.10 -8.44
N TYR A 116 19.43 7.11 -9.18
CA TYR A 116 20.22 8.24 -8.65
C TYR A 116 19.40 9.22 -7.78
N LEU A 117 18.07 9.08 -7.77
CA LEU A 117 17.14 9.86 -6.96
C LEU A 117 16.66 9.12 -5.71
N GLU A 118 17.06 7.85 -5.53
CA GLU A 118 16.63 7.05 -4.37
C GLU A 118 17.23 7.59 -3.04
N PRO A 119 16.55 7.42 -1.91
CA PRO A 119 15.20 6.84 -1.73
C PRO A 119 14.10 7.73 -2.27
N ILE A 120 13.12 7.10 -2.93
CA ILE A 120 11.95 7.78 -3.52
C ILE A 120 10.70 7.44 -2.71
N VAL A 121 9.89 8.48 -2.43
CA VAL A 121 8.57 8.34 -1.81
C VAL A 121 7.55 9.06 -2.67
N ASP A 122 6.60 8.31 -3.23
CA ASP A 122 5.49 8.87 -3.98
C ASP A 122 4.29 9.08 -3.06
N ILE A 123 3.65 10.24 -3.19
CA ILE A 123 2.44 10.61 -2.43
C ILE A 123 1.25 10.53 -3.38
N TYR A 124 0.27 9.72 -3.00
CA TYR A 124 -1.01 9.59 -3.70
C TYR A 124 -2.16 9.99 -2.78
N GLU A 125 -3.23 10.52 -3.35
CA GLU A 125 -4.55 10.65 -2.73
C GLU A 125 -5.51 9.73 -3.50
N GLY A 126 -5.86 8.60 -2.90
CA GLY A 126 -6.48 7.51 -3.64
C GLY A 126 -5.58 7.04 -4.79
N ASP A 127 -6.08 7.11 -6.02
CA ASP A 127 -5.32 6.78 -7.23
C ASP A 127 -4.66 8.01 -7.89
N LYS A 128 -4.93 9.21 -7.36
CA LYS A 128 -4.36 10.44 -7.88
C LYS A 128 -2.94 10.64 -7.36
N PHE A 129 -1.96 10.62 -8.27
CA PHE A 129 -0.59 11.03 -7.97
C PHE A 129 -0.54 12.51 -7.60
N LEU A 130 0.05 12.85 -6.46
CA LEU A 130 0.25 14.22 -6.00
C LEU A 130 1.70 14.68 -6.21
N HIS A 131 2.64 14.05 -5.52
CA HIS A 131 4.04 14.45 -5.53
C HIS A 131 4.97 13.24 -5.47
N ARG A 132 6.18 13.43 -6.01
CA ARG A 132 7.31 12.52 -5.84
C ARG A 132 8.39 13.21 -5.04
N LEU A 133 8.74 12.63 -3.92
CA LEU A 133 9.86 13.04 -3.09
C LEU A 133 11.07 12.18 -3.44
N VAL A 134 12.24 12.79 -3.52
CA VAL A 134 13.49 12.15 -3.92
C VAL A 134 14.58 12.37 -2.86
N ARG A 135 15.54 11.46 -2.78
CA ARG A 135 16.65 11.50 -1.81
C ARG A 135 16.16 11.63 -0.38
N VAL A 136 15.00 11.03 -0.08
CA VAL A 136 14.38 11.08 1.23
C VAL A 136 15.24 10.30 2.23
N ASN A 137 15.53 10.89 3.36
CA ASN A 137 16.28 10.24 4.43
C ASN A 137 15.42 10.04 5.69
N GLU A 138 15.94 9.35 6.70
CA GLU A 138 15.19 9.04 7.92
C GLU A 138 14.75 10.31 8.70
N ALA A 139 15.52 11.40 8.62
CA ALA A 139 15.17 12.66 9.29
C ALA A 139 13.99 13.37 8.64
N ASP A 140 13.72 13.11 7.35
CA ASP A 140 12.60 13.67 6.62
C ASP A 140 11.27 12.99 6.97
N ALA A 141 11.30 11.81 7.62
CA ALA A 141 10.10 11.02 7.88
C ALA A 141 9.09 11.74 8.77
N LEU A 142 9.51 12.35 9.87
CA LEU A 142 8.61 13.09 10.75
C LEU A 142 8.02 14.34 10.08
N PRO A 143 8.81 15.21 9.41
CA PRO A 143 8.27 16.30 8.59
C PRO A 143 7.26 15.84 7.55
N LEU A 144 7.52 14.71 6.86
CA LEU A 144 6.60 14.15 5.87
C LEU A 144 5.27 13.72 6.50
N VAL A 145 5.31 12.98 7.61
CA VAL A 145 4.11 12.56 8.33
C VAL A 145 3.30 13.76 8.80
N GLU A 146 3.95 14.78 9.35
CA GLU A 146 3.27 16.02 9.77
C GLU A 146 2.65 16.79 8.60
N ALA A 147 3.34 16.88 7.48
CA ALA A 147 2.83 17.54 6.27
C ALA A 147 1.57 16.82 5.73
N VAL A 148 1.60 15.50 5.70
CA VAL A 148 0.45 14.67 5.28
C VAL A 148 -0.74 14.85 6.24
N ARG A 149 -0.51 14.82 7.55
CA ARG A 149 -1.58 15.06 8.57
C ARG A 149 -2.23 16.42 8.42
N LYS A 150 -1.43 17.46 8.14
CA LYS A 150 -1.90 18.84 7.98
C LYS A 150 -2.45 19.13 6.58
N LYS A 151 -2.32 18.19 5.64
CA LYS A 151 -2.60 18.36 4.20
C LYS A 151 -1.88 19.56 3.60
N ASP A 152 -0.67 19.84 4.09
CA ASP A 152 0.19 20.93 3.65
C ASP A 152 1.58 20.39 3.31
N LEU A 153 1.81 20.17 2.02
CA LEU A 153 3.05 19.62 1.49
C LEU A 153 4.10 20.69 1.14
N SER A 154 3.82 21.98 1.37
CA SER A 154 4.71 23.09 0.99
C SER A 154 6.10 22.99 1.61
N LYS A 155 6.19 22.47 2.84
CA LYS A 155 7.45 22.27 3.55
C LYS A 155 8.33 21.17 2.95
N LEU A 156 7.78 20.34 2.06
CA LEU A 156 8.48 19.25 1.40
C LEU A 156 9.04 19.66 0.02
N GLU A 157 8.81 20.88 -0.43
CA GLU A 157 9.32 21.37 -1.72
C GLU A 157 10.80 21.07 -1.98
N PRO A 158 11.72 21.17 -0.99
CA PRO A 158 13.12 20.82 -1.21
C PRO A 158 13.37 19.36 -1.57
N LEU A 159 12.41 18.48 -1.28
CA LEU A 159 12.46 17.06 -1.60
C LEU A 159 11.75 16.71 -2.91
N PHE A 160 11.01 17.64 -3.52
CA PHE A 160 10.30 17.36 -4.75
C PHE A 160 11.25 17.04 -5.90
N ILE A 161 10.83 16.11 -6.75
CA ILE A 161 11.56 15.83 -7.98
C ILE A 161 11.69 17.08 -8.84
N SER A 162 12.85 17.30 -9.45
CA SER A 162 13.06 18.44 -10.34
C SER A 162 12.16 18.38 -11.58
N ASP A 163 11.84 19.56 -12.15
CA ASP A 163 11.07 19.63 -13.39
C ASP A 163 11.77 18.93 -14.56
N GLU A 164 13.09 18.89 -14.58
CA GLU A 164 13.87 18.19 -15.61
C GLU A 164 13.67 16.68 -15.52
N ASP A 165 13.83 16.12 -14.32
CA ASP A 165 13.65 14.69 -14.06
C ASP A 165 12.19 14.27 -14.26
N ALA A 166 11.24 15.08 -13.83
CA ALA A 166 9.81 14.83 -14.04
C ALA A 166 9.46 14.81 -15.54
N ARG A 167 10.01 15.76 -16.33
CA ARG A 167 9.85 15.78 -17.79
C ARG A 167 10.51 14.57 -18.47
N PHE A 168 11.66 14.15 -17.98
CA PHE A 168 12.32 12.94 -18.48
C PHE A 168 11.45 11.71 -18.29
N LEU A 169 10.90 11.49 -17.10
CA LEU A 169 9.98 10.39 -16.81
C LEU A 169 8.72 10.43 -17.68
N LYS A 170 8.14 11.61 -17.86
CA LYS A 170 6.90 11.80 -18.66
C LYS A 170 7.09 11.43 -20.13
N LYS A 171 8.31 11.56 -20.66
CA LYS A 171 8.63 11.20 -22.06
C LYS A 171 8.76 9.70 -22.26
N GLN A 172 8.91 8.91 -21.20
CA GLN A 172 9.08 7.47 -21.31
C GLN A 172 7.74 6.75 -21.50
N LYS A 173 7.65 5.91 -22.51
CA LYS A 173 6.54 4.98 -22.71
C LYS A 173 6.91 3.63 -22.08
N ARG A 174 6.41 3.36 -20.88
CA ARG A 174 6.65 2.11 -20.16
C ARG A 174 5.63 1.06 -20.60
N VAL A 175 6.06 -0.03 -21.21
CA VAL A 175 5.19 -1.16 -21.60
C VAL A 175 5.37 -2.30 -20.59
N ALA A 176 6.54 -2.96 -20.58
CA ALA A 176 6.82 -4.07 -19.67
C ALA A 176 6.92 -3.62 -18.19
N MET A 177 7.34 -2.38 -17.94
CA MET A 177 7.51 -1.80 -16.61
C MET A 177 6.37 -0.84 -16.23
N GLY A 178 5.17 -1.01 -16.81
CA GLY A 178 4.04 -0.12 -16.58
C GLY A 178 3.63 0.00 -15.10
N HIS A 179 3.74 -1.09 -14.36
CA HIS A 179 3.36 -1.16 -12.94
C HIS A 179 4.50 -0.83 -11.96
N CYS A 180 5.73 -0.58 -12.44
CA CYS A 180 6.84 -0.18 -11.57
C CYS A 180 6.57 1.20 -10.94
N GLY A 181 6.67 1.28 -9.62
CA GLY A 181 6.32 2.48 -8.85
C GLY A 181 4.84 2.58 -8.49
N ILE A 182 4.01 1.57 -8.82
CA ILE A 182 2.56 1.56 -8.58
C ILE A 182 2.18 0.42 -7.63
N ILE A 183 2.61 -0.82 -7.91
CA ILE A 183 2.27 -2.01 -7.13
C ILE A 183 3.42 -2.46 -6.23
N ASP A 184 3.10 -3.23 -5.19
CA ASP A 184 4.10 -4.01 -4.46
C ASP A 184 4.50 -5.24 -5.30
N PRO A 185 5.76 -5.32 -5.79
CA PRO A 185 6.21 -6.43 -6.62
C PRO A 185 6.30 -7.77 -5.87
N THR A 186 6.09 -7.78 -4.56
CA THR A 186 6.06 -8.99 -3.72
C THR A 186 4.64 -9.39 -3.31
N SER A 187 3.62 -8.64 -3.75
CA SER A 187 2.20 -8.91 -3.50
C SER A 187 1.56 -9.52 -4.74
N ILE A 188 1.14 -10.79 -4.64
CA ILE A 188 0.38 -11.46 -5.70
C ILE A 188 -0.98 -10.80 -5.91
N ASP A 189 -1.59 -10.30 -4.82
CA ASP A 189 -2.90 -9.64 -4.87
C ASP A 189 -2.82 -8.32 -5.66
N ASP A 190 -1.74 -7.54 -5.46
CA ASP A 190 -1.52 -6.34 -6.26
C ASP A 190 -1.32 -6.68 -7.75
N TYR A 191 -0.59 -7.75 -8.04
CA TYR A 191 -0.39 -8.21 -9.42
C TYR A 191 -1.72 -8.63 -10.07
N ILE A 192 -2.56 -9.39 -9.37
CA ILE A 192 -3.88 -9.85 -9.86
C ILE A 192 -4.81 -8.65 -10.08
N ARG A 193 -4.85 -7.68 -9.15
CA ARG A 193 -5.67 -6.46 -9.28
C ARG A 193 -5.31 -5.62 -10.50
N HIS A 194 -4.05 -5.69 -10.94
CA HIS A 194 -3.55 -4.99 -12.13
C HIS A 194 -3.49 -5.90 -13.36
N ASP A 195 -4.49 -6.75 -13.53
CA ASP A 195 -4.67 -7.64 -14.68
C ASP A 195 -3.63 -8.77 -14.78
N GLY A 196 -2.94 -9.07 -13.67
CA GLY A 196 -2.04 -10.21 -13.58
C GLY A 196 -2.74 -11.52 -13.91
N TYR A 197 -2.03 -12.38 -14.64
CA TYR A 197 -2.53 -13.68 -15.14
C TYR A 197 -3.68 -13.63 -16.17
N LYS A 198 -4.30 -12.49 -16.49
CA LYS A 198 -5.34 -12.43 -17.54
C LYS A 198 -4.87 -12.95 -18.88
N ALA A 199 -3.61 -12.71 -19.25
CA ALA A 199 -3.03 -13.24 -20.47
C ALA A 199 -2.88 -14.78 -20.42
N LEU A 200 -2.55 -15.33 -19.23
CA LEU A 200 -2.48 -16.78 -19.01
C LEU A 200 -3.86 -17.40 -19.13
N ASP A 201 -4.88 -16.84 -18.47
CA ASP A 201 -6.26 -17.31 -18.57
C ASP A 201 -6.73 -17.36 -20.03
N LYS A 202 -6.42 -16.31 -20.79
CA LYS A 202 -6.73 -16.27 -22.22
C LYS A 202 -5.98 -17.37 -22.99
N ALA A 203 -4.70 -17.57 -22.71
CA ALA A 203 -3.88 -18.58 -23.40
C ALA A 203 -4.38 -20.01 -23.11
N LEU A 204 -4.80 -20.29 -21.86
CA LEU A 204 -5.35 -21.59 -21.48
C LEU A 204 -6.70 -21.93 -22.14
N GLN A 205 -7.42 -20.92 -22.64
CA GLN A 205 -8.67 -21.09 -23.38
C GLN A 205 -8.44 -21.24 -24.88
N MET A 206 -7.21 -21.02 -25.39
CA MET A 206 -6.89 -21.17 -26.81
C MET A 206 -6.55 -22.63 -27.14
N THR A 207 -6.97 -23.07 -28.32
CA THR A 207 -6.53 -24.38 -28.84
C THR A 207 -5.07 -24.28 -29.31
N PRO A 208 -4.23 -25.32 -29.08
CA PRO A 208 -2.91 -25.40 -29.70
C PRO A 208 -3.10 -25.47 -31.22
N GLU A 209 -2.58 -24.51 -31.98
CA GLU A 209 -2.41 -24.57 -33.42
C GLU A 209 -0.95 -24.75 -33.76
#